data_6b53210acdbb55c1579820528edf0576
#
_entry.id   6b53210acdbb55c1579820528edf0576
#
_cell.length_a   1.000
_cell.length_b   1.000
_cell.length_c   1.000
_cell.angle_alpha   90.00
_cell.angle_beta   90.00
_cell.angle_gamma   90.00
#
_symmetry.space_group_name_H-M   'P 1'
#
loop_
_entity.id
_entity.type
_entity.pdbx_description
1 polymer ?
#
loop_
_entity_poly.entity_id
_entity_poly.type
_entity_poly.pdbx_seq_one_letter_code
_entity_poly.pdbx_strand_id
1 'polypeptide(L)'
;MYKYNYIEIGERIRKEREKLELSQDELLDKIRDKKKPCIGRNTLSKLENGDQAAFNAISIAKLTSICEVFNCSISYLMGEYSFRNYDNKFICEQTGLSEESVEKLKHWNDLALKPDRGYAWARNSIRAINDLFSCDIWFSHDVLNQIANYCYYRNVYENPNTKNKERTKALQRFQLALFNATNGLSDCIKDIFKNQKAPDTN
;
A
#
# COMPACT_ATOMS: atom_id res chain seq x y z
N MET A 1 24.63 12.88 15.55
CA MET A 1 24.91 12.88 14.10
C MET A 1 24.38 11.59 13.54
N TYR A 2 23.41 11.63 12.62
CA TYR A 2 22.82 10.43 12.02
C TYR A 2 23.88 9.72 11.16
N LYS A 3 24.15 8.46 11.41
CA LYS A 3 25.16 7.70 10.67
C LYS A 3 24.42 6.81 9.66
N TYR A 4 24.53 7.15 8.37
CA TYR A 4 23.94 6.34 7.31
C TYR A 4 24.57 4.95 7.23
N ASN A 5 23.74 3.92 7.11
CA ASN A 5 24.17 2.56 6.79
C ASN A 5 24.12 2.35 5.27
N TYR A 6 25.25 2.58 4.61
CA TYR A 6 25.34 2.52 3.14
C TYR A 6 25.03 1.13 2.58
N ILE A 7 25.25 0.06 3.34
CA ILE A 7 24.91 -1.30 2.92
C ILE A 7 23.38 -1.46 2.85
N GLU A 8 22.66 -1.05 3.88
CA GLU A 8 21.19 -1.08 3.89
C GLU A 8 20.57 -0.19 2.82
N ILE A 9 21.17 0.98 2.56
CA ILE A 9 20.73 1.87 1.50
C ILE A 9 20.93 1.20 0.12
N GLY A 10 22.07 0.59 -0.11
CA GLY A 10 22.36 -0.14 -1.34
C GLY A 10 21.41 -1.32 -1.57
N GLU A 11 21.15 -2.11 -0.53
CA GLU A 11 20.17 -3.19 -0.58
C GLU A 11 18.76 -2.66 -0.88
N ARG A 12 18.40 -1.49 -0.36
CA ARG A 12 17.11 -0.86 -0.62
C ARG A 12 16.99 -0.42 -2.08
N ILE A 13 18.03 0.19 -2.64
CA ILE A 13 18.09 0.52 -4.07
C ILE A 13 17.87 -0.72 -4.93
N ARG A 14 18.57 -1.82 -4.62
CA ARG A 14 18.44 -3.08 -5.32
C ARG A 14 17.02 -3.65 -5.22
N LYS A 15 16.45 -3.72 -4.01
CA LYS A 15 15.10 -4.23 -3.76
C LYS A 15 14.03 -3.43 -4.51
N GLU A 16 14.13 -2.10 -4.53
CA GLU A 16 13.17 -1.26 -5.27
C GLU A 16 13.29 -1.46 -6.79
N ARG A 17 14.49 -1.67 -7.32
CA ARG A 17 14.69 -2.01 -8.73
C ARG A 17 14.08 -3.38 -9.07
N GLU A 18 14.35 -4.39 -8.23
CA GLU A 18 13.86 -5.76 -8.42
C GLU A 18 12.32 -5.86 -8.30
N LYS A 19 11.69 -5.08 -7.42
CA LYS A 19 10.22 -4.97 -7.36
C LYS A 19 9.59 -4.46 -8.66
N LEU A 20 10.32 -3.65 -9.41
CA LEU A 20 9.92 -3.17 -10.73
C LEU A 20 10.35 -4.11 -11.86
N GLU A 21 10.91 -5.27 -11.51
CA GLU A 21 11.44 -6.28 -12.46
C GLU A 21 12.48 -5.69 -13.44
N LEU A 22 13.26 -4.70 -13.00
CA LEU A 22 14.25 -4.02 -13.85
C LEU A 22 15.65 -4.58 -13.61
N SER A 23 16.39 -4.80 -14.70
CA SER A 23 17.86 -4.89 -14.66
C SER A 23 18.49 -3.52 -14.35
N GLN A 24 19.79 -3.52 -14.03
CA GLN A 24 20.50 -2.24 -13.81
C GLN A 24 20.49 -1.35 -15.06
N ASP A 25 20.63 -1.94 -16.24
CA ASP A 25 20.63 -1.19 -17.51
C ASP A 25 19.25 -0.61 -17.82
N GLU A 26 18.18 -1.38 -17.62
CA GLU A 26 16.80 -0.91 -17.83
C GLU A 26 16.42 0.22 -16.85
N LEU A 27 16.90 0.19 -15.61
CA LEU A 27 16.74 1.30 -14.69
C LEU A 27 17.42 2.57 -15.23
N LEU A 28 18.64 2.46 -15.73
CA LEU A 28 19.37 3.60 -16.30
C LEU A 28 18.70 4.13 -17.55
N ASP A 29 18.16 3.27 -18.41
CA ASP A 29 17.42 3.66 -19.61
C ASP A 29 16.12 4.41 -19.22
N LYS A 30 15.37 3.93 -18.24
CA LYS A 30 14.18 4.65 -17.71
C LYS A 30 14.52 6.05 -17.18
N ILE A 31 15.71 6.23 -16.56
CA ILE A 31 16.16 7.55 -16.09
C ILE A 31 16.48 8.44 -17.29
N ARG A 32 17.16 7.92 -18.34
CA ARG A 32 17.52 8.65 -19.56
C ARG A 32 16.29 9.07 -20.35
N ASP A 33 15.29 8.18 -20.49
CA ASP A 33 14.05 8.47 -21.20
C ASP A 33 13.28 9.65 -20.57
N LYS A 34 13.38 9.83 -19.27
CA LYS A 34 12.83 10.99 -18.55
C LYS A 34 13.69 12.25 -18.72
N LYS A 35 14.80 12.21 -19.48
CA LYS A 35 15.77 13.30 -19.67
C LYS A 35 16.34 13.85 -18.34
N LYS A 36 16.52 12.96 -17.37
CA LYS A 36 17.02 13.31 -16.03
C LYS A 36 18.52 13.04 -15.90
N PRO A 37 19.20 13.67 -14.93
CA PRO A 37 20.59 13.36 -14.63
C PRO A 37 20.78 11.89 -14.33
N CYS A 38 21.60 11.20 -15.14
CA CYS A 38 21.82 9.77 -15.03
C CYS A 38 23.20 9.44 -14.45
N ILE A 39 23.34 8.26 -13.88
CA ILE A 39 24.60 7.67 -13.44
C ILE A 39 25.06 6.58 -14.44
N GLY A 40 26.33 6.23 -14.38
CA GLY A 40 26.85 5.07 -15.11
C GLY A 40 26.53 3.75 -14.39
N ARG A 41 26.53 2.65 -15.15
CA ARG A 41 26.27 1.31 -14.61
C ARG A 41 27.20 0.93 -13.46
N ASN A 42 28.50 1.25 -13.59
CA ASN A 42 29.48 0.99 -12.52
C ASN A 42 29.12 1.75 -11.23
N THR A 43 28.62 2.97 -11.35
CA THR A 43 28.18 3.77 -10.18
C THR A 43 26.95 3.14 -9.54
N LEU A 44 25.96 2.71 -10.33
CA LEU A 44 24.77 2.03 -9.81
C LEU A 44 25.15 0.73 -9.09
N SER A 45 26.02 -0.09 -9.70
CA SER A 45 26.51 -1.32 -9.07
C SER A 45 27.22 -1.05 -7.74
N LYS A 46 28.05 0.00 -7.66
CA LYS A 46 28.69 0.40 -6.40
C LYS A 46 27.69 0.85 -5.35
N LEU A 47 26.68 1.64 -5.74
CA LEU A 47 25.64 2.08 -4.82
C LEU A 47 24.86 0.87 -4.27
N GLU A 48 24.44 -0.06 -5.13
CA GLU A 48 23.72 -1.28 -4.71
C GLU A 48 24.55 -2.20 -3.80
N ASN A 49 25.88 -2.10 -3.85
CA ASN A 49 26.79 -2.82 -2.98
C ASN A 49 27.19 -2.03 -1.71
N GLY A 50 26.62 -0.87 -1.49
CA GLY A 50 26.86 -0.05 -0.30
C GLY A 50 28.23 0.66 -0.27
N ASP A 51 28.81 0.95 -1.44
CA ASP A 51 30.09 1.66 -1.54
C ASP A 51 29.93 3.11 -1.06
N GLN A 52 30.46 3.40 0.12
CA GLN A 52 30.41 4.73 0.75
C GLN A 52 31.02 5.82 -0.14
N ALA A 53 32.10 5.52 -0.87
CA ALA A 53 32.74 6.50 -1.74
C ALA A 53 31.83 6.88 -2.91
N ALA A 54 31.10 5.92 -3.46
CA ALA A 54 30.10 6.16 -4.50
C ALA A 54 28.93 7.02 -3.99
N PHE A 55 28.46 6.79 -2.75
CA PHE A 55 27.42 7.62 -2.13
C PHE A 55 27.91 9.04 -1.85
N ASN A 56 29.14 9.22 -1.42
CA ASN A 56 29.71 10.54 -1.18
C ASN A 56 29.95 11.34 -2.47
N ALA A 57 30.15 10.65 -3.60
CA ALA A 57 30.41 11.27 -4.90
C ALA A 57 29.15 11.53 -5.74
N ILE A 58 28.01 10.93 -5.39
CA ILE A 58 26.78 11.12 -6.16
C ILE A 58 26.13 12.47 -5.84
N SER A 59 25.68 13.18 -6.88
CA SER A 59 24.90 14.41 -6.67
C SER A 59 23.45 14.08 -6.27
N ILE A 60 22.86 14.98 -5.48
CA ILE A 60 21.43 14.89 -5.09
C ILE A 60 20.54 14.74 -6.32
N ALA A 61 20.80 15.50 -7.40
CA ALA A 61 20.02 15.42 -8.64
C ALA A 61 19.99 14.01 -9.25
N LYS A 62 21.11 13.29 -9.22
CA LYS A 62 21.18 11.90 -9.70
C LYS A 62 20.44 10.93 -8.78
N LEU A 63 20.54 11.14 -7.48
CA LEU A 63 19.81 10.34 -6.49
C LEU A 63 18.28 10.55 -6.63
N THR A 64 17.86 11.81 -6.81
CA THR A 64 16.46 12.16 -7.09
C THR A 64 15.95 11.46 -8.35
N SER A 65 16.76 11.38 -9.42
CA SER A 65 16.37 10.69 -10.66
C SER A 65 16.09 9.20 -10.42
N ILE A 66 16.84 8.54 -9.56
CA ILE A 66 16.59 7.14 -9.14
C ILE A 66 15.28 7.08 -8.36
N CYS A 67 15.08 7.97 -7.38
CA CYS A 67 13.86 8.03 -6.57
C CYS A 67 12.60 8.24 -7.42
N GLU A 68 12.68 9.05 -8.47
CA GLU A 68 11.55 9.29 -9.39
C GLU A 68 11.16 8.04 -10.19
N VAL A 69 12.11 7.18 -10.56
CA VAL A 69 11.77 5.89 -11.20
C VAL A 69 11.13 4.95 -10.20
N PHE A 70 11.62 4.94 -8.97
CA PHE A 70 11.09 4.11 -7.89
C PHE A 70 9.79 4.65 -7.29
N ASN A 71 9.40 5.87 -7.63
CA ASN A 71 8.28 6.58 -7.01
C ASN A 71 8.41 6.62 -5.46
N CYS A 72 9.55 7.09 -4.98
CA CYS A 72 9.83 7.20 -3.55
C CYS A 72 10.59 8.50 -3.20
N SER A 73 10.59 8.87 -1.92
CA SER A 73 11.38 10.00 -1.42
C SER A 73 12.85 9.62 -1.23
N ILE A 74 13.73 10.63 -1.27
CA ILE A 74 15.17 10.45 -0.93
C ILE A 74 15.31 9.95 0.52
N SER A 75 14.54 10.51 1.46
CA SER A 75 14.58 10.11 2.87
C SER A 75 14.21 8.64 3.09
N TYR A 76 13.26 8.11 2.31
CA TYR A 76 12.98 6.67 2.28
C TYR A 76 14.20 5.88 1.77
N LEU A 77 14.75 6.30 0.63
CA LEU A 77 15.88 5.60 0.02
C LEU A 77 17.10 5.60 0.94
N MET A 78 17.35 6.72 1.62
CA MET A 78 18.45 6.89 2.59
C MET A 78 18.20 6.21 3.94
N GLY A 79 17.03 5.63 4.17
CA GLY A 79 16.71 4.92 5.40
C GLY A 79 16.29 5.79 6.57
N GLU A 80 16.04 7.08 6.35
CA GLU A 80 15.56 8.00 7.38
C GLU A 80 14.11 7.70 7.76
N TYR A 81 13.31 7.23 6.81
CA TYR A 81 11.92 6.85 6.99
C TYR A 81 11.65 5.45 6.43
N SER A 82 10.68 4.77 7.02
CA SER A 82 10.17 3.49 6.53
C SER A 82 9.14 3.65 5.42
N PHE A 83 8.51 4.82 5.30
CA PHE A 83 7.48 5.13 4.31
C PHE A 83 8.09 5.67 3.02
N ARG A 84 7.59 5.21 1.87
CA ARG A 84 8.10 5.59 0.54
C ARG A 84 7.91 7.09 0.25
N ASN A 85 6.77 7.64 0.65
CA ASN A 85 6.43 9.05 0.46
C ASN A 85 6.01 9.70 1.77
N TYR A 86 6.37 10.96 1.96
CA TYR A 86 6.03 11.72 3.17
C TYR A 86 4.52 11.85 3.38
N ASP A 87 3.77 12.07 2.29
CA ASP A 87 2.30 12.15 2.34
C ASP A 87 1.67 10.83 2.82
N ASN A 88 2.23 9.68 2.41
CA ASN A 88 1.78 8.39 2.87
C ASN A 88 2.03 8.21 4.37
N LYS A 89 3.19 8.67 4.87
CA LYS A 89 3.50 8.62 6.30
C LYS A 89 2.40 9.31 7.11
N PHE A 90 2.07 10.55 6.76
CA PHE A 90 1.04 11.31 7.48
C PHE A 90 -0.31 10.60 7.46
N ILE A 91 -0.76 10.10 6.30
CA ILE A 91 -2.02 9.37 6.18
C ILE A 91 -1.99 8.08 7.02
N CYS A 92 -0.91 7.31 6.98
CA CYS A 92 -0.76 6.08 7.77
C CYS A 92 -0.83 6.36 9.28
N GLU A 93 -0.14 7.40 9.75
CA GLU A 93 -0.13 7.79 11.17
C GLU A 93 -1.51 8.27 11.65
N GLN A 94 -2.26 8.98 10.80
CA GLN A 94 -3.59 9.48 11.16
C GLN A 94 -4.68 8.40 11.08
N THR A 95 -4.55 7.45 10.15
CA THR A 95 -5.62 6.47 9.85
C THR A 95 -5.34 5.07 10.38
N GLY A 96 -4.08 4.75 10.73
CA GLY A 96 -3.63 3.39 11.04
C GLY A 96 -3.56 2.46 9.84
N LEU A 97 -3.77 2.95 8.61
CA LEU A 97 -3.65 2.16 7.39
C LEU A 97 -2.17 1.85 7.09
N SER A 98 -1.91 0.68 6.49
CA SER A 98 -0.59 0.38 5.94
C SER A 98 -0.29 1.25 4.72
N GLU A 99 1.01 1.51 4.45
CA GLU A 99 1.41 2.28 3.27
C GLU A 99 0.91 1.63 1.97
N GLU A 100 0.92 0.31 1.88
CA GLU A 100 0.38 -0.42 0.73
C GLU A 100 -1.12 -0.14 0.52
N SER A 101 -1.89 -0.08 1.60
CA SER A 101 -3.32 0.25 1.54
C SER A 101 -3.53 1.68 1.05
N VAL A 102 -2.74 2.63 1.56
CA VAL A 102 -2.79 4.04 1.13
C VAL A 102 -2.43 4.18 -0.35
N GLU A 103 -1.38 3.51 -0.82
CA GLU A 103 -0.99 3.53 -2.24
C GLU A 103 -2.07 2.94 -3.15
N LYS A 104 -2.71 1.85 -2.75
CA LYS A 104 -3.85 1.27 -3.50
C LYS A 104 -5.02 2.24 -3.59
N LEU A 105 -5.40 2.88 -2.48
CA LEU A 105 -6.48 3.86 -2.46
C LEU A 105 -6.15 5.08 -3.34
N LYS A 106 -4.94 5.60 -3.27
CA LYS A 106 -4.48 6.69 -4.15
C LYS A 106 -4.55 6.29 -5.62
N HIS A 107 -4.04 5.11 -5.97
CA HIS A 107 -4.10 4.61 -7.34
C HIS A 107 -5.55 4.45 -7.85
N TRP A 108 -6.45 3.93 -7.04
CA TRP A 108 -7.87 3.82 -7.41
C TRP A 108 -8.52 5.18 -7.58
N ASN A 109 -8.18 6.15 -6.71
CA ASN A 109 -8.65 7.52 -6.86
C ASN A 109 -8.15 8.18 -8.15
N ASP A 110 -6.88 8.01 -8.50
CA ASP A 110 -6.30 8.51 -9.75
C ASP A 110 -6.99 7.91 -10.99
N LEU A 111 -7.30 6.61 -10.95
CA LEU A 111 -8.09 5.96 -12.00
C LEU A 111 -9.53 6.47 -12.05
N ALA A 112 -10.15 6.72 -10.88
CA ALA A 112 -11.51 7.23 -10.77
C ALA A 112 -11.66 8.64 -11.38
N LEU A 113 -10.61 9.46 -11.33
CA LEU A 113 -10.58 10.81 -11.91
C LEU A 113 -10.46 10.81 -13.45
N LYS A 114 -10.07 9.69 -14.06
CA LYS A 114 -9.99 9.59 -15.54
C LYS A 114 -11.39 9.53 -16.14
N PRO A 115 -11.64 10.29 -17.23
CA PRO A 115 -12.97 10.36 -17.85
C PRO A 115 -13.38 9.08 -18.59
N ASP A 116 -12.44 8.16 -18.83
CA ASP A 116 -12.67 6.93 -19.59
C ASP A 116 -13.67 6.00 -18.85
N ARG A 117 -14.61 5.45 -19.65
CA ARG A 117 -15.61 4.47 -19.15
C ARG A 117 -14.97 3.17 -18.62
N GLY A 118 -13.78 2.80 -19.11
CA GLY A 118 -13.01 1.66 -18.65
C GLY A 118 -12.68 1.72 -17.16
N TYR A 119 -12.64 2.92 -16.55
CA TYR A 119 -12.37 3.12 -15.13
C TYR A 119 -13.63 3.33 -14.27
N ALA A 120 -14.82 3.02 -14.79
CA ALA A 120 -16.06 3.11 -14.02
C ALA A 120 -16.02 2.26 -12.73
N TRP A 121 -15.34 1.14 -12.75
CA TRP A 121 -15.15 0.27 -11.58
C TRP A 121 -14.38 1.00 -10.45
N ALA A 122 -13.34 1.77 -10.78
CA ALA A 122 -12.56 2.51 -9.78
C ALA A 122 -13.41 3.60 -9.12
N ARG A 123 -14.20 4.35 -9.90
CA ARG A 123 -15.17 5.34 -9.36
C ARG A 123 -16.17 4.70 -8.44
N ASN A 124 -16.74 3.56 -8.83
CA ASN A 124 -17.71 2.83 -8.03
C ASN A 124 -17.08 2.26 -6.75
N SER A 125 -15.83 1.78 -6.83
CA SER A 125 -15.10 1.26 -5.66
C SER A 125 -14.79 2.36 -4.65
N ILE A 126 -14.30 3.51 -5.08
CA ILE A 126 -14.04 4.67 -4.19
C ILE A 126 -15.36 5.16 -3.57
N ARG A 127 -16.44 5.24 -4.36
CA ARG A 127 -17.75 5.62 -3.85
C ARG A 127 -18.24 4.62 -2.79
N ALA A 128 -18.16 3.31 -3.08
CA ALA A 128 -18.58 2.27 -2.14
C ALA A 128 -17.77 2.30 -0.82
N ILE A 129 -16.46 2.58 -0.89
CA ILE A 129 -15.62 2.74 0.31
C ILE A 129 -16.07 3.95 1.13
N ASN A 130 -16.33 5.09 0.48
CA ASN A 130 -16.82 6.28 1.16
C ASN A 130 -18.21 6.05 1.78
N ASP A 131 -19.11 5.41 1.05
CA ASP A 131 -20.45 5.06 1.54
C ASP A 131 -20.37 4.13 2.75
N LEU A 132 -19.45 3.12 2.70
CA LEU A 132 -19.22 2.19 3.81
C LEU A 132 -18.69 2.90 5.06
N PHE A 133 -17.73 3.84 4.91
CA PHE A 133 -17.20 4.60 6.03
C PHE A 133 -18.15 5.68 6.56
N SER A 134 -19.13 6.09 5.75
CA SER A 134 -20.15 7.05 6.14
C SER A 134 -21.37 6.41 6.80
N CYS A 135 -21.48 5.08 6.77
CA CYS A 135 -22.54 4.36 7.48
C CYS A 135 -22.41 4.53 8.98
N ASP A 136 -23.53 4.42 9.69
CA ASP A 136 -23.60 4.57 11.14
C ASP A 136 -22.49 3.77 11.84
N ILE A 137 -21.78 4.42 12.77
CA ILE A 137 -20.56 3.96 13.43
C ILE A 137 -20.74 2.56 14.04
N TRP A 138 -21.91 2.23 14.54
CA TRP A 138 -22.21 0.93 15.13
C TRP A 138 -22.15 -0.21 14.12
N PHE A 139 -22.63 0.03 12.93
CA PHE A 139 -22.76 -0.97 11.89
C PHE A 139 -21.42 -1.32 11.25
N SER A 140 -20.64 -0.27 10.88
CA SER A 140 -19.30 -0.45 10.33
C SER A 140 -18.34 -1.08 11.35
N HIS A 141 -18.50 -0.75 12.64
CA HIS A 141 -17.69 -1.34 13.72
C HIS A 141 -17.96 -2.85 13.87
N ASP A 142 -19.20 -3.30 13.82
CA ASP A 142 -19.49 -4.73 13.97
C ASP A 142 -19.02 -5.53 12.74
N VAL A 143 -19.26 -5.07 11.55
CA VAL A 143 -18.78 -5.72 10.30
C VAL A 143 -17.25 -5.82 10.26
N LEU A 144 -16.54 -4.73 10.54
CA LEU A 144 -15.08 -4.71 10.55
C LEU A 144 -14.51 -5.62 11.66
N ASN A 145 -15.15 -5.64 12.83
CA ASN A 145 -14.77 -6.51 13.91
C ASN A 145 -14.97 -7.99 13.55
N GLN A 146 -16.06 -8.33 12.88
CA GLN A 146 -16.30 -9.69 12.39
C GLN A 146 -15.29 -10.11 11.31
N ILE A 147 -14.92 -9.20 10.40
CA ILE A 147 -13.86 -9.46 9.42
C ILE A 147 -12.51 -9.68 10.13
N ALA A 148 -12.17 -8.87 11.13
CA ALA A 148 -10.96 -9.04 11.93
C ALA A 148 -10.94 -10.40 12.66
N ASN A 149 -12.06 -10.79 13.27
CA ASN A 149 -12.23 -12.09 13.92
C ASN A 149 -12.08 -13.24 12.93
N TYR A 150 -12.66 -13.13 11.74
CA TYR A 150 -12.48 -14.11 10.67
C TYR A 150 -11.01 -14.30 10.32
N CYS A 151 -10.27 -13.20 10.05
CA CYS A 151 -8.86 -13.25 9.72
C CYS A 151 -8.02 -13.87 10.84
N TYR A 152 -8.27 -13.47 12.09
CA TYR A 152 -7.57 -14.00 13.26
C TYR A 152 -7.78 -15.52 13.40
N TYR A 153 -9.03 -15.99 13.44
CA TYR A 153 -9.31 -17.41 13.65
C TYR A 153 -8.94 -18.28 12.45
N ARG A 154 -9.00 -17.74 11.24
CA ARG A 154 -8.49 -18.42 10.07
C ARG A 154 -6.97 -18.65 10.17
N ASN A 155 -6.20 -17.64 10.57
CA ASN A 155 -4.76 -17.78 10.78
C ASN A 155 -4.43 -18.83 11.86
N VAL A 156 -5.21 -18.88 12.96
CA VAL A 156 -5.06 -19.90 14.00
C VAL A 156 -5.37 -21.30 13.44
N TYR A 157 -6.38 -21.44 12.62
CA TYR A 157 -6.75 -22.72 11.99
C TYR A 157 -5.68 -23.20 11.00
N GLU A 158 -5.15 -22.32 10.17
CA GLU A 158 -4.16 -22.63 9.14
C GLU A 158 -2.74 -22.84 9.71
N ASN A 159 -2.46 -22.39 10.92
CA ASN A 159 -1.13 -22.54 11.54
C ASN A 159 -0.86 -24.02 11.84
N PRO A 160 0.21 -24.61 11.26
CA PRO A 160 0.55 -26.03 11.41
C PRO A 160 0.86 -26.42 12.88
N ASN A 161 1.31 -25.46 13.71
CA ASN A 161 1.67 -25.70 15.11
C ASN A 161 0.46 -25.65 16.07
N THR A 162 -0.74 -25.33 15.58
CA THR A 162 -1.96 -25.27 16.41
C THR A 162 -2.44 -26.68 16.74
N LYS A 163 -2.69 -26.93 18.05
CA LYS A 163 -3.21 -28.22 18.53
C LYS A 163 -4.59 -28.50 17.93
N ASN A 164 -4.91 -29.77 17.64
CA ASN A 164 -6.18 -30.17 17.00
C ASN A 164 -7.43 -29.62 17.68
N LYS A 165 -7.49 -29.61 19.02
CA LYS A 165 -8.63 -29.07 19.77
C LYS A 165 -8.83 -27.56 19.56
N GLU A 166 -7.73 -26.80 19.48
CA GLU A 166 -7.76 -25.36 19.23
C GLU A 166 -8.12 -25.08 17.77
N ARG A 167 -7.60 -25.89 16.84
CA ARG A 167 -7.90 -25.81 15.42
C ARG A 167 -9.38 -26.03 15.15
N THR A 168 -10.02 -27.00 15.79
CA THR A 168 -11.47 -27.23 15.65
C THR A 168 -12.28 -26.04 16.17
N LYS A 169 -11.89 -25.46 17.32
CA LYS A 169 -12.55 -24.26 17.86
C LYS A 169 -12.34 -23.05 16.95
N ALA A 170 -11.14 -22.88 16.39
CA ALA A 170 -10.85 -21.81 15.45
C ALA A 170 -11.68 -21.92 14.19
N LEU A 171 -11.86 -23.14 13.63
CA LEU A 171 -12.71 -23.41 12.48
C LEU A 171 -14.16 -22.93 12.71
N GLN A 172 -14.76 -23.30 13.83
CA GLN A 172 -16.12 -22.87 14.18
C GLN A 172 -16.24 -21.36 14.31
N ARG A 173 -15.24 -20.72 14.95
CA ARG A 173 -15.24 -19.28 15.17
C ARG A 173 -15.06 -18.47 13.90
N PHE A 174 -14.17 -18.88 12.99
CA PHE A 174 -14.02 -18.14 11.75
C PHE A 174 -15.23 -18.33 10.82
N GLN A 175 -15.88 -19.51 10.81
CA GLN A 175 -17.11 -19.73 10.08
C GLN A 175 -18.25 -18.83 10.59
N LEU A 176 -18.39 -18.71 11.92
CA LEU A 176 -19.36 -17.81 12.54
C LEU A 176 -19.05 -16.34 12.22
N ALA A 177 -17.78 -15.94 12.31
CA ALA A 177 -17.37 -14.58 11.98
C ALA A 177 -17.61 -14.23 10.52
N LEU A 178 -17.36 -15.17 9.58
CA LEU A 178 -17.68 -15.00 8.16
C LEU A 178 -19.19 -14.82 7.94
N PHE A 179 -20.00 -15.64 8.57
CA PHE A 179 -21.46 -15.54 8.48
C PHE A 179 -21.97 -14.19 8.98
N ASN A 180 -21.49 -13.75 10.15
CA ASN A 180 -21.89 -12.47 10.75
C ASN A 180 -21.42 -11.28 9.89
N ALA A 181 -20.18 -11.31 9.38
CA ALA A 181 -19.65 -10.28 8.48
C ALA A 181 -20.49 -10.18 7.19
N THR A 182 -20.88 -11.31 6.60
CA THR A 182 -21.67 -11.34 5.38
C THR A 182 -23.07 -10.77 5.61
N ASN A 183 -23.73 -11.12 6.72
CA ASN A 183 -25.03 -10.58 7.07
C ASN A 183 -24.94 -9.08 7.37
N GLY A 184 -23.96 -8.66 8.15
CA GLY A 184 -23.73 -7.27 8.46
C GLY A 184 -23.48 -6.41 7.20
N LEU A 185 -22.65 -6.89 6.26
CA LEU A 185 -22.46 -6.23 4.97
C LEU A 185 -23.74 -6.12 4.16
N SER A 186 -24.57 -7.18 4.15
CA SER A 186 -25.86 -7.18 3.47
C SER A 186 -26.78 -6.10 4.01
N ASP A 187 -26.80 -5.94 5.33
CA ASP A 187 -27.64 -4.92 5.97
C ASP A 187 -27.11 -3.50 5.78
N CYS A 188 -25.78 -3.30 5.80
CA CYS A 188 -25.16 -2.05 5.38
C CYS A 188 -25.56 -1.62 3.97
N ILE A 189 -25.48 -2.54 3.03
CA ILE A 189 -25.85 -2.30 1.64
C ILE A 189 -27.34 -1.88 1.55
N LYS A 190 -28.22 -2.55 2.28
CA LYS A 190 -29.65 -2.21 2.31
C LYS A 190 -29.90 -0.81 2.88
N ASP A 191 -29.19 -0.42 3.92
CA ASP A 191 -29.33 0.90 4.53
C ASP A 191 -28.79 2.02 3.62
N ILE A 192 -27.64 1.79 2.95
CA ILE A 192 -27.14 2.72 1.92
C ILE A 192 -28.19 2.93 0.83
N PHE A 193 -28.82 1.86 0.34
CA PHE A 193 -29.87 1.97 -0.68
C PHE A 193 -31.17 2.65 -0.17
N LYS A 194 -31.52 2.49 1.09
CA LYS A 194 -32.70 3.19 1.68
C LYS A 194 -32.44 4.70 1.78
N ASN A 195 -31.23 5.09 2.17
CA ASN A 195 -30.86 6.51 2.34
C ASN A 195 -30.62 7.22 1.01
N GLN A 196 -30.40 6.48 -0.10
CA GLN A 196 -30.28 7.04 -1.46
C GLN A 196 -31.63 7.25 -2.16
N LYS A 197 -32.77 6.85 -1.57
CA LYS A 197 -34.10 7.11 -2.12
C LYS A 197 -34.59 8.50 -1.68
N ALA A 198 -34.38 9.46 -2.45
CA ALA A 198 -35.14 10.55 -3.07
C ALA A 198 -34.23 11.74 -3.37
N PRO A 199 -33.87 12.05 -4.62
CA PRO A 199 -33.75 13.44 -4.98
C PRO A 199 -35.18 14.01 -4.89
N ASP A 200 -35.37 15.00 -4.03
CA ASP A 200 -36.59 15.78 -4.02
C ASP A 200 -36.86 16.30 -5.42
N THR A 201 -37.87 15.74 -6.07
CA THR A 201 -38.49 16.34 -7.24
C THR A 201 -39.36 17.47 -6.75
N ASN A 202 -38.79 18.65 -6.68
CA ASN A 202 -39.53 19.93 -6.73
C ASN A 202 -39.09 20.66 -7.99
#